data_a9b3bbc4fe07d093d845a007e6299320
#
_entry.id   a9b3bbc4fe07d093d845a007e6299320
#
_cell.length_a   1.000
_cell.length_b   1.000
_cell.length_c   1.000
_cell.angle_alpha   90.00
_cell.angle_beta   90.00
_cell.angle_gamma   90.00
#
_symmetry.space_group_name_H-M   'P 1'
#
loop_
_entity.id
_entity.type
_entity.pdbx_description
1 polymer ?
#
loop_
_entity_poly.entity_id
_entity_poly.type
_entity_poly.pdbx_seq_one_letter_code
_entity_poly.pdbx_strand_id
1 'polypeptide(L)'
;MFSQSLVRPSEGVGEVFRTKPSLPDTDRLLKFLCTGFFLKIIGRKKNMARPPKAPAYLDEIAVRQWKEKSRQLSGREDLTPADWSNLELYCVNYSIYRKAVEDLATRGFSIVNSQGSESRNPALSAKADAERIMIKMASLLGFDPVSRRRNPPKTEEEDELDRLA
;
A
#
# COMPACT_ATOMS: atom_id res chain seq x y z
N MET A 1 -55.74 31.71 57.46
CA MET A 1 -57.13 31.38 57.94
C MET A 1 -57.48 30.06 57.33
N PHE A 2 -57.79 29.12 58.24
CA PHE A 2 -58.60 27.87 58.06
C PHE A 2 -58.08 26.80 57.07
N SER A 3 -57.60 25.75 57.55
CA SER A 3 -58.13 24.67 58.43
C SER A 3 -58.67 23.50 57.66
N GLN A 4 -57.96 22.35 57.82
CA GLN A 4 -58.44 20.97 58.06
C GLN A 4 -59.40 20.35 57.02
N SER A 5 -59.31 19.10 56.68
CA SER A 5 -59.17 17.86 57.47
C SER A 5 -58.97 16.68 56.56
N LEU A 6 -58.10 15.80 56.94
CA LEU A 6 -58.31 14.37 57.24
C LEU A 6 -59.51 13.65 56.60
N VAL A 7 -59.20 12.57 55.83
CA VAL A 7 -59.79 11.24 56.07
C VAL A 7 -58.92 10.18 55.37
N ARG A 8 -58.42 9.18 56.11
CA ARG A 8 -58.13 7.78 55.70
C ARG A 8 -59.36 6.92 56.07
N PRO A 9 -59.45 5.63 55.76
CA PRO A 9 -58.62 4.68 55.06
C PRO A 9 -59.42 3.74 54.09
N SER A 10 -58.81 2.73 53.40
CA SER A 10 -58.99 1.32 53.56
C SER A 10 -58.44 0.59 52.28
N GLU A 11 -57.44 -0.20 52.50
CA GLU A 11 -57.30 -1.64 52.32
C GLU A 11 -57.83 -2.26 51.00
N GLY A 12 -56.89 -2.89 50.31
CA GLY A 12 -57.16 -4.19 49.79
C GLY A 12 -56.81 -4.48 48.34
N VAL A 13 -55.94 -5.43 48.22
CA VAL A 13 -55.91 -6.49 47.18
C VAL A 13 -55.10 -6.26 45.92
N GLY A 14 -54.10 -7.12 45.77
CA GLY A 14 -53.65 -7.67 44.52
C GLY A 14 -52.29 -7.24 44.02
N GLU A 15 -51.23 -7.74 44.67
CA GLU A 15 -49.94 -7.92 43.97
C GLU A 15 -50.09 -8.88 42.79
N VAL A 16 -50.17 -8.30 41.61
CA VAL A 16 -49.89 -9.08 40.40
C VAL A 16 -48.41 -8.91 40.09
N PHE A 17 -47.63 -9.92 40.44
CA PHE A 17 -46.24 -10.13 40.02
C PHE A 17 -46.17 -10.08 38.49
N ARG A 18 -45.89 -8.93 37.91
CA ARG A 18 -45.38 -8.84 36.53
C ARG A 18 -43.89 -9.05 36.56
N THR A 19 -43.46 -10.30 36.47
CA THR A 19 -42.10 -10.64 36.06
C THR A 19 -41.86 -10.03 34.70
N LYS A 20 -41.10 -8.96 34.62
CA LYS A 20 -40.52 -8.46 33.36
C LYS A 20 -39.60 -9.56 32.85
N PRO A 21 -39.73 -10.03 31.59
CA PRO A 21 -38.70 -10.88 31.00
C PRO A 21 -37.40 -10.09 30.99
N SER A 22 -36.38 -10.58 31.66
CA SER A 22 -35.03 -10.03 31.61
C SER A 22 -34.55 -10.17 30.15
N LEU A 23 -34.41 -9.03 29.47
CA LEU A 23 -33.72 -8.97 28.20
C LEU A 23 -32.32 -9.56 28.40
N PRO A 24 -31.88 -10.47 27.53
CA PRO A 24 -30.51 -10.95 27.59
C PRO A 24 -29.55 -9.76 27.44
N ASP A 25 -28.55 -9.74 28.31
CA ASP A 25 -27.50 -8.73 28.36
C ASP A 25 -26.95 -8.45 26.97
N THR A 26 -27.46 -7.42 26.29
CA THR A 26 -27.00 -6.96 24.98
C THR A 26 -25.53 -6.55 25.04
N ASP A 27 -25.04 -6.16 26.20
CA ASP A 27 -23.62 -5.84 26.43
C ASP A 27 -22.71 -7.08 26.36
N ARG A 28 -23.22 -8.25 26.75
CA ARG A 28 -22.47 -9.50 26.68
C ARG A 28 -22.42 -10.06 25.25
N LEU A 29 -23.48 -9.89 24.48
CA LEU A 29 -23.53 -10.27 23.06
C LEU A 29 -22.71 -9.31 22.20
N LEU A 30 -22.73 -7.99 22.48
CA LEU A 30 -21.89 -7.01 21.80
C LEU A 30 -20.39 -7.25 22.08
N LYS A 31 -20.02 -7.60 23.31
CA LYS A 31 -18.62 -7.97 23.63
C LYS A 31 -18.18 -9.25 22.92
N PHE A 32 -19.05 -10.25 22.79
CA PHE A 32 -18.73 -11.49 22.09
C PHE A 32 -18.60 -11.30 20.56
N LEU A 33 -19.45 -10.47 19.96
CA LEU A 33 -19.41 -10.17 18.54
C LEU A 33 -18.26 -9.22 18.18
N CYS A 34 -17.98 -8.20 19.00
CA CYS A 34 -16.92 -7.25 18.74
C CYS A 34 -15.51 -7.82 18.98
N THR A 35 -15.28 -8.66 20.01
CA THR A 35 -13.94 -9.18 20.29
C THR A 35 -13.53 -10.34 19.40
N GLY A 36 -14.45 -11.22 19.03
CA GLY A 36 -14.13 -12.41 18.18
C GLY A 36 -14.00 -12.06 16.70
N PHE A 37 -14.90 -11.23 16.19
CA PHE A 37 -14.95 -10.90 14.76
C PHE A 37 -13.97 -9.77 14.40
N PHE A 38 -13.85 -8.76 15.25
CA PHE A 38 -12.95 -7.63 15.03
C PHE A 38 -11.47 -8.02 15.15
N LEU A 39 -11.12 -8.92 16.08
CA LEU A 39 -9.76 -9.50 16.18
C LEU A 39 -9.43 -10.42 14.99
N LYS A 40 -10.41 -11.06 14.38
CA LYS A 40 -10.21 -11.89 13.19
C LYS A 40 -9.97 -11.05 11.93
N ILE A 41 -10.53 -9.84 11.87
CA ILE A 41 -10.29 -8.87 10.77
C ILE A 41 -8.93 -8.17 10.93
N ILE A 42 -8.49 -7.87 12.16
CA ILE A 42 -7.19 -7.24 12.43
C ILE A 42 -6.04 -8.27 12.40
N GLY A 43 -6.34 -9.56 12.57
CA GLY A 43 -5.35 -10.63 12.78
C GLY A 43 -4.74 -11.25 11.53
N ARG A 44 -5.17 -10.92 10.32
CA ARG A 44 -4.42 -11.28 9.12
C ARG A 44 -3.27 -10.29 8.92
N LYS A 45 -2.17 -10.50 9.62
CA LYS A 45 -0.87 -10.01 9.13
C LYS A 45 -0.71 -10.62 7.73
N LYS A 46 -1.04 -9.84 6.69
CA LYS A 46 -0.68 -10.20 5.31
C LYS A 46 0.77 -10.64 5.37
N ASN A 47 1.05 -11.86 4.96
CA ASN A 47 2.41 -12.35 4.75
C ASN A 47 3.00 -11.48 3.63
N MET A 48 3.44 -10.27 3.99
CA MET A 48 4.19 -9.42 3.08
C MET A 48 5.48 -10.18 2.77
N ALA A 49 5.55 -10.75 1.57
CA ALA A 49 6.77 -11.38 1.10
C ALA A 49 7.91 -10.39 1.31
N ARG A 50 8.92 -10.78 2.07
CA ARG A 50 10.08 -9.92 2.28
C ARG A 50 10.67 -9.61 0.92
N PRO A 51 10.92 -8.33 0.58
CA PRO A 51 11.51 -8.00 -0.69
C PRO A 51 12.85 -8.72 -0.83
N PRO A 52 13.17 -9.23 -2.02
CA PRO A 52 14.44 -9.90 -2.25
C PRO A 52 15.61 -8.94 -1.98
N LYS A 53 16.73 -9.51 -1.60
CA LYS A 53 17.96 -8.73 -1.39
C LYS A 53 18.38 -8.10 -2.71
N ALA A 54 18.87 -6.86 -2.65
CA ALA A 54 19.41 -6.18 -3.81
C ALA A 54 20.54 -7.00 -4.45
N PRO A 55 20.57 -7.16 -5.78
CA PRO A 55 21.67 -7.78 -6.48
C PRO A 55 23.02 -7.13 -6.16
N ALA A 56 24.08 -7.95 -6.04
CA ALA A 56 25.38 -7.47 -5.56
C ALA A 56 26.13 -6.55 -6.57
N TYR A 57 25.74 -6.59 -7.84
CA TYR A 57 26.37 -5.77 -8.89
C TYR A 57 25.74 -4.36 -9.02
N LEU A 58 24.65 -4.08 -8.28
CA LEU A 58 24.05 -2.74 -8.29
C LEU A 58 24.98 -1.75 -7.58
N ASP A 59 25.14 -0.60 -8.18
CA ASP A 59 25.87 0.51 -7.57
C ASP A 59 25.06 1.15 -6.43
N GLU A 60 25.69 2.03 -5.67
CA GLU A 60 25.09 2.64 -4.48
C GLU A 60 23.78 3.38 -4.77
N ILE A 61 23.71 4.09 -5.90
CA ILE A 61 22.51 4.81 -6.33
C ILE A 61 21.36 3.84 -6.62
N ALA A 62 21.64 2.77 -7.37
CA ALA A 62 20.67 1.75 -7.70
C ALA A 62 20.21 0.97 -6.47
N VAL A 63 21.12 0.63 -5.54
CA VAL A 63 20.77 -0.05 -4.27
C VAL A 63 19.84 0.80 -3.41
N ARG A 64 20.07 2.11 -3.34
CA ARG A 64 19.19 3.03 -2.60
C ARG A 64 17.79 3.04 -3.21
N GLN A 65 17.71 3.11 -4.54
CA GLN A 65 16.45 3.08 -5.27
C GLN A 65 15.74 1.72 -5.14
N TRP A 66 16.50 0.62 -5.15
CA TRP A 66 15.98 -0.72 -4.91
C TRP A 66 15.28 -0.82 -3.54
N LYS A 67 15.94 -0.37 -2.47
CA LYS A 67 15.39 -0.38 -1.11
C LYS A 67 14.10 0.42 -0.99
N GLU A 68 14.01 1.54 -1.68
CA GLU A 68 12.81 2.40 -1.67
C GLU A 68 11.66 1.75 -2.43
N LYS A 69 11.91 1.32 -3.67
CA LYS A 69 10.86 0.78 -4.55
C LYS A 69 10.41 -0.62 -4.16
N SER A 70 11.31 -1.46 -3.66
CA SER A 70 10.94 -2.77 -3.14
C SER A 70 9.99 -2.71 -1.95
N ARG A 71 10.09 -1.68 -1.09
CA ARG A 71 9.11 -1.45 -0.02
C ARG A 71 7.73 -1.08 -0.58
N GLN A 72 7.68 -0.28 -1.65
CA GLN A 72 6.42 0.10 -2.27
C GLN A 72 5.74 -1.11 -2.92
N LEU A 73 6.53 -2.01 -3.50
CA LEU A 73 6.03 -3.24 -4.12
C LEU A 73 5.61 -4.28 -3.07
N SER A 74 6.36 -4.46 -1.99
CA SER A 74 6.11 -5.51 -1.00
C SER A 74 4.73 -5.47 -0.32
N GLY A 75 3.99 -4.37 -0.49
CA GLY A 75 2.58 -4.27 -0.07
C GLY A 75 1.58 -4.90 -1.04
N ARG A 76 2.02 -5.41 -2.20
CA ARG A 76 1.18 -5.98 -3.25
C ARG A 76 1.22 -7.51 -3.18
N GLU A 77 0.09 -8.15 -3.40
CA GLU A 77 -0.06 -9.62 -3.37
C GLU A 77 0.16 -10.26 -4.75
N ASP A 78 0.04 -9.47 -5.82
CA ASP A 78 0.11 -9.89 -7.21
C ASP A 78 1.54 -9.96 -7.79
N LEU A 79 2.57 -9.84 -6.95
CA LEU A 79 3.96 -9.81 -7.40
C LEU A 79 4.47 -11.18 -7.87
N THR A 80 5.05 -11.16 -9.05
CA THR A 80 5.73 -12.31 -9.66
C THR A 80 7.25 -12.15 -9.63
N PRO A 81 8.04 -13.22 -9.80
CA PRO A 81 9.49 -13.11 -9.97
C PRO A 81 9.93 -12.18 -11.09
N ALA A 82 9.12 -12.05 -12.17
CA ALA A 82 9.38 -11.14 -13.27
C ALA A 82 9.34 -9.67 -12.87
N ASP A 83 8.50 -9.31 -11.88
CA ASP A 83 8.40 -7.93 -11.39
C ASP A 83 9.68 -7.49 -10.69
N TRP A 84 10.36 -8.41 -10.01
CA TRP A 84 11.66 -8.13 -9.41
C TRP A 84 12.74 -7.89 -10.47
N SER A 85 12.71 -8.61 -11.59
CA SER A 85 13.61 -8.35 -12.72
C SER A 85 13.32 -7.00 -13.39
N ASN A 86 12.05 -6.63 -13.52
CA ASN A 86 11.66 -5.30 -14.01
C ASN A 86 12.11 -4.19 -13.05
N LEU A 87 12.03 -4.41 -11.73
CA LEU A 87 12.54 -3.48 -10.74
C LEU A 87 14.06 -3.32 -10.82
N GLU A 88 14.77 -4.40 -11.08
CA GLU A 88 16.22 -4.40 -11.28
C GLU A 88 16.61 -3.52 -12.47
N LEU A 89 15.97 -3.74 -13.63
CA LEU A 89 16.16 -2.91 -14.82
C LEU A 89 15.84 -1.44 -14.54
N TYR A 90 14.78 -1.17 -13.80
CA TYR A 90 14.43 0.18 -13.38
C TYR A 90 15.55 0.84 -12.55
N CYS A 91 16.08 0.13 -11.55
CA CYS A 91 17.12 0.65 -10.66
C CYS A 91 18.45 0.90 -11.36
N VAL A 92 18.86 0.00 -12.27
CA VAL A 92 20.06 0.18 -13.09
C VAL A 92 19.93 1.42 -13.98
N ASN A 93 18.81 1.55 -14.68
CA ASN A 93 18.59 2.72 -15.54
C ASN A 93 18.47 4.02 -14.74
N TYR A 94 17.90 3.97 -13.53
CA TYR A 94 17.89 5.13 -12.63
C TYR A 94 19.31 5.60 -12.28
N SER A 95 20.23 4.68 -12.03
CA SER A 95 21.62 5.02 -11.78
C SER A 95 22.30 5.65 -13.00
N ILE A 96 22.10 5.06 -14.18
CA ILE A 96 22.61 5.61 -15.45
C ILE A 96 22.08 7.02 -15.67
N TYR A 97 20.77 7.21 -15.49
CA TYR A 97 20.13 8.52 -15.59
C TYR A 97 20.77 9.55 -14.66
N ARG A 98 20.96 9.22 -13.39
CA ARG A 98 21.56 10.12 -12.40
C ARG A 98 22.98 10.50 -12.76
N LYS A 99 23.81 9.55 -13.17
CA LYS A 99 25.19 9.80 -13.62
C LYS A 99 25.23 10.65 -14.88
N ALA A 100 24.35 10.39 -15.85
CA ALA A 100 24.27 11.19 -17.06
C ALA A 100 23.84 12.64 -16.79
N VAL A 101 22.90 12.87 -15.86
CA VAL A 101 22.49 14.21 -15.42
C VAL A 101 23.64 14.95 -14.76
N GLU A 102 24.42 14.28 -13.91
CA GLU A 102 25.59 14.87 -13.24
C GLU A 102 26.69 15.21 -14.25
N ASP A 103 26.91 14.35 -15.23
CA ASP A 103 27.84 14.59 -16.31
C ASP A 103 27.45 15.82 -17.15
N LEU A 104 26.17 15.91 -17.51
CA LEU A 104 25.65 17.07 -18.25
C LEU A 104 25.71 18.36 -17.47
N ALA A 105 25.52 18.29 -16.16
CA ALA A 105 25.67 19.46 -15.27
C ALA A 105 27.13 19.96 -15.21
N THR A 106 28.08 19.03 -15.30
CA THR A 106 29.52 19.34 -15.21
C THR A 106 30.14 19.75 -16.56
N ARG A 107 29.86 18.98 -17.62
CA ARG A 107 30.48 19.13 -18.93
C ARG A 107 29.63 19.87 -19.97
N GLY A 108 28.35 20.09 -19.69
CA GLY A 108 27.43 20.72 -20.62
C GLY A 108 26.89 19.75 -21.71
N PHE A 109 26.12 20.33 -22.62
CA PHE A 109 25.47 19.57 -23.72
C PHE A 109 26.41 19.26 -24.89
N SER A 110 27.48 20.01 -25.03
CA SER A 110 28.53 19.75 -26.02
C SER A 110 29.89 19.62 -25.33
N ILE A 111 30.75 18.83 -25.95
CA ILE A 111 32.13 18.59 -25.50
C ILE A 111 33.07 18.81 -26.66
N VAL A 112 34.25 19.37 -26.36
CA VAL A 112 35.32 19.49 -27.35
C VAL A 112 36.11 18.18 -27.35
N ASN A 113 36.21 17.55 -28.52
CA ASN A 113 37.00 16.34 -28.67
C ASN A 113 38.51 16.65 -28.77
N SER A 114 39.32 15.58 -28.80
CA SER A 114 40.79 15.72 -28.87
C SER A 114 41.31 16.42 -30.13
N GLN A 115 40.46 16.61 -31.14
CA GLN A 115 40.78 17.31 -32.39
C GLN A 115 40.31 18.77 -32.38
N GLY A 116 39.82 19.29 -31.25
CA GLY A 116 39.30 20.66 -31.15
C GLY A 116 37.90 20.86 -31.74
N SER A 117 37.25 19.81 -32.21
CA SER A 117 35.88 19.86 -32.74
C SER A 117 34.86 19.74 -31.66
N GLU A 118 33.81 20.56 -31.71
CA GLU A 118 32.67 20.47 -30.81
C GLU A 118 31.76 19.31 -31.22
N SER A 119 31.42 18.46 -30.29
CA SER A 119 30.53 17.33 -30.49
C SER A 119 29.49 17.22 -29.38
N ARG A 120 28.35 16.61 -29.71
CA ARG A 120 27.29 16.39 -28.74
C ARG A 120 27.77 15.48 -27.60
N ASN A 121 27.47 15.86 -26.35
CA ASN A 121 27.81 15.02 -25.20
C ASN A 121 27.05 13.69 -25.27
N PRO A 122 27.72 12.52 -25.27
CA PRO A 122 27.08 11.20 -25.32
C PRO A 122 26.18 10.93 -24.09
N ALA A 123 26.36 11.61 -22.99
CA ALA A 123 25.50 11.51 -21.82
C ALA A 123 24.05 11.92 -22.13
N LEU A 124 23.79 12.75 -23.17
CA LEU A 124 22.44 13.09 -23.61
C LEU A 124 21.67 11.86 -24.13
N SER A 125 22.33 11.02 -24.93
CA SER A 125 21.72 9.78 -25.43
C SER A 125 21.50 8.77 -24.29
N ALA A 126 22.52 8.58 -23.43
CA ALA A 126 22.42 7.69 -22.29
C ALA A 126 21.27 8.11 -21.34
N LYS A 127 21.11 9.41 -21.10
CA LYS A 127 19.99 9.96 -20.33
C LYS A 127 18.64 9.63 -20.97
N ALA A 128 18.48 9.90 -22.27
CA ALA A 128 17.23 9.70 -22.99
C ALA A 128 16.83 8.20 -23.07
N ASP A 129 17.80 7.32 -23.26
CA ASP A 129 17.56 5.88 -23.30
C ASP A 129 17.18 5.34 -21.92
N ALA A 130 17.88 5.77 -20.87
CA ALA A 130 17.55 5.40 -19.49
C ALA A 130 16.14 5.88 -19.10
N GLU A 131 15.77 7.14 -19.43
CA GLU A 131 14.41 7.67 -19.19
C GLU A 131 13.34 6.81 -19.85
N ARG A 132 13.55 6.44 -21.11
CA ARG A 132 12.59 5.64 -21.89
C ARG A 132 12.36 4.26 -21.26
N ILE A 133 13.44 3.61 -20.82
CA ILE A 133 13.36 2.32 -20.13
C ILE A 133 12.70 2.46 -18.78
N MET A 134 13.06 3.48 -17.98
CA MET A 134 12.45 3.72 -16.68
C MET A 134 10.94 3.95 -16.76
N ILE A 135 10.46 4.75 -17.72
CA ILE A 135 9.03 4.99 -17.94
C ILE A 135 8.31 3.66 -18.23
N LYS A 136 8.89 2.83 -19.12
CA LYS A 136 8.32 1.52 -19.46
C LYS A 136 8.26 0.59 -18.26
N MET A 137 9.35 0.48 -17.49
CA MET A 137 9.39 -0.37 -16.30
C MET A 137 8.48 0.16 -15.18
N ALA A 138 8.40 1.48 -15.00
CA ALA A 138 7.48 2.09 -14.04
C ALA A 138 6.02 1.78 -14.37
N SER A 139 5.65 1.77 -15.65
CA SER A 139 4.31 1.39 -16.10
C SER A 139 4.02 -0.09 -15.84
N LEU A 140 4.96 -0.99 -16.15
CA LEU A 140 4.82 -2.43 -15.87
C LEU A 140 4.70 -2.73 -14.37
N LEU A 141 5.46 -2.02 -13.55
CA LEU A 141 5.45 -2.17 -12.08
C LEU A 141 4.28 -1.44 -11.40
N GLY A 142 3.46 -0.70 -12.18
CA GLY A 142 2.32 0.04 -11.62
C GLY A 142 2.72 1.20 -10.72
N PHE A 143 3.86 1.85 -10.96
CA PHE A 143 4.27 3.02 -10.18
C PHE A 143 3.49 4.27 -10.58
N ASP A 144 2.95 4.33 -11.79
CA ASP A 144 2.13 5.43 -12.24
C ASP A 144 0.62 5.21 -11.92
N PRO A 145 -0.16 6.30 -11.77
CA PRO A 145 -1.59 6.19 -11.44
C PRO A 145 -2.43 5.52 -12.53
N VAL A 146 -2.02 5.62 -13.80
CA VAL A 146 -2.75 5.06 -14.94
C VAL A 146 -2.63 3.55 -14.95
N SER A 147 -1.42 3.03 -14.78
CA SER A 147 -1.16 1.58 -14.70
C SER A 147 -1.87 0.94 -13.52
N ARG A 148 -1.93 1.61 -12.37
CA ARG A 148 -2.68 1.14 -11.19
C ARG A 148 -4.18 1.05 -11.42
N ARG A 149 -4.75 1.93 -12.26
CA ARG A 149 -6.18 1.87 -12.63
C ARG A 149 -6.47 0.77 -13.63
N ARG A 150 -5.52 0.44 -14.52
CA ARG A 150 -5.69 -0.62 -15.51
C ARG A 150 -5.57 -2.02 -14.91
N ASN A 151 -4.68 -2.16 -13.94
CA ASN A 151 -4.42 -3.41 -13.22
C ASN A 151 -4.64 -3.17 -11.71
N PRO A 152 -5.89 -3.08 -11.25
CA PRO A 152 -6.15 -3.04 -9.83
C PRO A 152 -5.67 -4.34 -9.19
N PRO A 153 -5.19 -4.32 -7.94
CA PRO A 153 -4.90 -5.56 -7.22
C PRO A 153 -6.18 -6.40 -7.17
N LYS A 154 -6.07 -7.71 -7.43
CA LYS A 154 -7.21 -8.63 -7.32
C LYS A 154 -7.84 -8.51 -5.95
N THR A 155 -9.16 -8.41 -5.91
CA THR A 155 -9.93 -8.41 -4.67
C THR A 155 -10.10 -9.86 -4.19
N GLU A 156 -10.26 -10.07 -2.87
CA GLU A 156 -10.45 -11.42 -2.31
C GLU A 156 -11.69 -12.14 -2.91
N GLU A 157 -12.69 -11.38 -3.38
CA GLU A 157 -13.89 -11.90 -4.04
C GLU A 157 -13.60 -12.47 -5.42
N GLU A 158 -12.67 -11.89 -6.19
CA GLU A 158 -12.26 -12.39 -7.51
C GLU A 158 -11.43 -13.67 -7.37
N ASP A 159 -10.57 -13.78 -6.35
CA ASP A 159 -9.79 -14.97 -6.06
C ASP A 159 -10.69 -16.14 -5.60
N GLU A 160 -11.83 -15.88 -4.95
CA GLU A 160 -12.78 -16.90 -4.53
C GLU A 160 -13.59 -17.41 -5.71
N LEU A 161 -13.96 -16.55 -6.66
CA LEU A 161 -14.64 -16.93 -7.90
C LEU A 161 -13.74 -17.77 -8.80
N ASP A 162 -12.46 -17.44 -8.94
CA ASP A 162 -11.48 -18.21 -9.72
C ASP A 162 -11.21 -19.61 -9.13
N ARG A 163 -11.43 -19.82 -7.81
CA ARG A 163 -11.31 -21.14 -7.16
C ARG A 163 -12.54 -22.03 -7.33
N LEU A 164 -13.68 -21.44 -7.67
CA LEU A 164 -14.96 -22.14 -7.84
C LEU A 164 -15.25 -22.49 -9.31
N ALA A 165 -14.45 -21.95 -10.25
CA ALA A 165 -14.56 -22.20 -11.69
C ALA A 165 -13.69 -23.38 -12.11
#